data_5bbcd0a4e802279def5e8fb85472e1a3
#
_entry.id   5bbcd0a4e802279def5e8fb85472e1a3
#
_cell.length_a   1.000
_cell.length_b   1.000
_cell.length_c   1.000
_cell.angle_alpha   90.00
_cell.angle_beta   90.00
_cell.angle_gamma   90.00
#
_symmetry.space_group_name_H-M   'P 1'
#
loop_
_entity.id
_entity.type
_entity.pdbx_description
1 polymer ?
#
loop_
_entity_poly.entity_id
_entity_poly.type
_entity_poly.pdbx_seq_one_letter_code
_entity_poly.pdbx_strand_id
1 'polypeptide(L)'
;NQIKAIRSFIASDVDVISFCPIVETGWDTVLQEAKDAGIPVVLVDRGVTADPSLYVTHIFADALKEGANAFNWVDEYMTAEGKTPRAGGDQFQVAILEGTVGSSVAADRLQGFTDAMAESPNSGKYNVICSQTGEYTRAKGMEVMESFLKSDGDKIDILFSCNGDMALGAIQAIEAAGLKPGEDIVIVSIDAAKGEFNAMIEGKMNCAVERTPNFGETLM
;
A
#
# COMPACT_ATOMS: atom_id res chain seq x y z
N ASN A 1 13.03 15.43 8.41
CA ASN A 1 14.12 15.82 7.50
C ASN A 1 13.64 16.56 6.24
N GLN A 2 12.48 16.23 5.66
CA GLN A 2 11.96 16.90 4.45
C GLN A 2 11.71 18.40 4.67
N ILE A 3 11.15 18.83 5.81
CA ILE A 3 10.94 20.26 6.14
C ILE A 3 12.26 21.03 6.11
N LYS A 4 13.36 20.44 6.63
CA LYS A 4 14.69 21.09 6.57
C LYS A 4 15.20 21.20 5.14
N ALA A 5 14.95 20.20 4.29
CA ALA A 5 15.32 20.23 2.89
C ALA A 5 14.55 21.33 2.13
N ILE A 6 13.23 21.43 2.35
CA ILE A 6 12.41 22.47 1.73
C ILE A 6 12.89 23.87 2.14
N ARG A 7 13.18 24.11 3.42
CA ARG A 7 13.76 25.38 3.89
C ARG A 7 15.13 25.67 3.26
N SER A 8 15.95 24.65 3.02
CA SER A 8 17.21 24.81 2.29
C SER A 8 16.98 25.23 0.84
N PHE A 9 15.98 24.66 0.16
CA PHE A 9 15.60 25.05 -1.20
C PHE A 9 15.08 26.49 -1.24
N ILE A 10 14.24 26.89 -0.29
CA ILE A 10 13.78 28.27 -0.15
C ILE A 10 14.96 29.25 0.02
N ALA A 11 15.90 28.91 0.91
CA ALA A 11 17.08 29.73 1.15
C ALA A 11 18.03 29.80 -0.07
N SER A 12 17.95 28.81 -0.98
CA SER A 12 18.75 28.76 -2.21
C SER A 12 18.04 29.40 -3.41
N ASP A 13 16.84 29.98 -3.20
CA ASP A 13 16.04 30.69 -4.21
C ASP A 13 15.82 29.86 -5.49
N VAL A 14 15.37 28.60 -5.31
CA VAL A 14 15.06 27.70 -6.44
C VAL A 14 13.78 28.13 -7.16
N ASP A 15 13.66 27.81 -8.44
CA ASP A 15 12.51 28.20 -9.27
C ASP A 15 11.21 27.42 -8.94
N VAL A 16 11.36 26.18 -8.43
CA VAL A 16 10.23 25.29 -8.07
C VAL A 16 10.67 24.25 -7.05
N ILE A 17 9.77 23.88 -6.14
CA ILE A 17 9.97 22.75 -5.21
C ILE A 17 8.98 21.65 -5.59
N SER A 18 9.49 20.46 -5.87
CA SER A 18 8.66 19.25 -6.05
C SER A 18 9.08 18.21 -5.02
N PHE A 19 8.11 17.64 -4.30
CA PHE A 19 8.42 16.61 -3.30
C PHE A 19 7.25 15.62 -3.08
N CYS A 20 7.59 14.44 -2.59
CA CYS A 20 6.65 13.43 -2.12
C CYS A 20 6.60 13.46 -0.60
N PRO A 21 5.49 13.89 0.03
CA PRO A 21 5.37 13.92 1.48
C PRO A 21 5.45 12.52 2.11
N ILE A 22 6.15 12.36 3.23
CA ILE A 22 6.17 11.07 3.94
C ILE A 22 4.84 10.85 4.67
N VAL A 23 4.30 11.90 5.28
CA VAL A 23 3.03 11.91 6.02
C VAL A 23 2.17 13.08 5.57
N GLU A 24 0.88 13.05 5.88
CA GLU A 24 -0.09 14.07 5.41
C GLU A 24 -0.03 15.39 6.18
N THR A 25 0.43 15.36 7.43
CA THR A 25 0.31 16.51 8.35
C THR A 25 1.64 17.22 8.61
N GLY A 26 1.56 18.48 9.10
CA GLY A 26 2.71 19.25 9.55
C GLY A 26 3.41 20.07 8.47
N TRP A 27 2.76 20.28 7.33
CA TRP A 27 3.33 20.98 6.17
C TRP A 27 2.95 22.44 6.06
N ASP A 28 1.88 22.88 6.74
CA ASP A 28 1.29 24.24 6.59
C ASP A 28 2.34 25.35 6.69
N THR A 29 3.17 25.31 7.73
CA THR A 29 4.18 26.35 7.95
C THR A 29 5.22 26.43 6.83
N VAL A 30 5.80 25.30 6.45
CA VAL A 30 6.87 25.31 5.43
C VAL A 30 6.33 25.55 4.01
N LEU A 31 5.11 25.16 3.73
CA LEU A 31 4.44 25.48 2.46
C LEU A 31 4.09 26.98 2.39
N GLN A 32 3.67 27.57 3.52
CA GLN A 32 3.47 29.02 3.61
C GLN A 32 4.80 29.77 3.42
N GLU A 33 5.90 29.31 4.04
CA GLU A 33 7.24 29.89 3.85
C GLU A 33 7.64 29.87 2.36
N ALA A 34 7.37 28.78 1.62
CA ALA A 34 7.66 28.69 0.20
C ALA A 34 6.78 29.67 -0.61
N LYS A 35 5.49 29.75 -0.30
CA LYS A 35 4.54 30.66 -0.93
C LYS A 35 4.94 32.14 -0.73
N ASP A 36 5.34 32.51 0.50
CA ASP A 36 5.80 33.86 0.84
C ASP A 36 7.10 34.24 0.10
N ALA A 37 7.94 33.24 -0.16
CA ALA A 37 9.13 33.40 -1.01
C ALA A 37 8.82 33.43 -2.52
N GLY A 38 7.58 33.22 -2.93
CA GLY A 38 7.16 33.19 -4.34
C GLY A 38 7.57 31.91 -5.08
N ILE A 39 7.96 30.86 -4.35
CA ILE A 39 8.42 29.59 -4.93
C ILE A 39 7.24 28.61 -5.03
N PRO A 40 6.81 28.22 -6.24
CA PRO A 40 5.73 27.27 -6.44
C PRO A 40 6.10 25.87 -5.93
N VAL A 41 5.12 25.19 -5.31
CA VAL A 41 5.29 23.83 -4.80
C VAL A 41 4.41 22.87 -5.59
N VAL A 42 4.96 21.73 -5.99
CA VAL A 42 4.24 20.61 -6.63
C VAL A 42 4.36 19.37 -5.73
N LEU A 43 3.20 18.84 -5.34
CA LEU A 43 3.14 17.57 -4.62
C LEU A 43 3.16 16.41 -5.61
N VAL A 44 3.90 15.37 -5.29
CA VAL A 44 4.02 14.17 -6.10
C VAL A 44 3.68 12.96 -5.26
N ASP A 45 2.87 12.05 -5.81
CA ASP A 45 2.51 10.77 -5.22
C ASP A 45 1.60 10.90 -3.99
N ARG A 46 2.10 11.32 -2.86
CA ARG A 46 1.36 11.44 -1.61
C ARG A 46 0.79 12.84 -1.40
N GLY A 47 -0.41 12.90 -0.82
CA GLY A 47 -1.08 14.14 -0.48
C GLY A 47 -0.71 14.70 0.89
N VAL A 48 -1.21 15.89 1.17
CA VAL A 48 -1.12 16.58 2.46
C VAL A 48 -2.50 17.11 2.88
N THR A 49 -2.68 17.32 4.19
CA THR A 49 -3.89 17.96 4.75
C THR A 49 -3.81 19.49 4.77
N ALA A 50 -2.69 20.06 4.33
CA ALA A 50 -2.51 21.51 4.26
C ALA A 50 -3.48 22.17 3.26
N ASP A 51 -3.74 23.48 3.45
CA ASP A 51 -4.62 24.24 2.57
C ASP A 51 -4.16 24.14 1.10
N PRO A 52 -5.05 23.77 0.16
CA PRO A 52 -4.72 23.63 -1.26
C PRO A 52 -4.14 24.89 -1.92
N SER A 53 -4.38 26.08 -1.34
CA SER A 53 -3.77 27.32 -1.84
C SER A 53 -2.26 27.43 -1.60
N LEU A 54 -1.66 26.51 -0.84
CA LEU A 54 -0.24 26.49 -0.48
C LEU A 54 0.63 25.72 -1.48
N TYR A 55 0.02 25.03 -2.44
CA TYR A 55 0.73 24.33 -3.52
C TYR A 55 0.00 24.50 -4.85
N VAL A 56 0.72 24.35 -5.95
CA VAL A 56 0.18 24.61 -7.30
C VAL A 56 -0.68 23.44 -7.76
N THR A 57 -0.21 22.20 -7.52
CA THR A 57 -0.89 20.98 -7.95
C THR A 57 -0.38 19.77 -7.19
N HIS A 58 -1.16 18.68 -7.22
CA HIS A 58 -0.81 17.36 -6.74
C HIS A 58 -0.93 16.35 -7.89
N ILE A 59 0.16 15.68 -8.21
CA ILE A 59 0.24 14.67 -9.27
C ILE A 59 0.36 13.30 -8.59
N PHE A 60 -0.64 12.44 -8.76
CA PHE A 60 -0.73 11.16 -8.04
C PHE A 60 -1.39 10.06 -8.87
N ALA A 61 -1.21 8.81 -8.46
CA ALA A 61 -2.01 7.68 -8.90
C ALA A 61 -3.16 7.45 -7.91
N ASP A 62 -4.28 6.95 -8.39
CA ASP A 62 -5.49 6.72 -7.59
C ASP A 62 -5.31 5.52 -6.65
N ALA A 63 -4.81 5.78 -5.45
CA ALA A 63 -4.53 4.76 -4.44
C ALA A 63 -5.80 4.08 -3.90
N LEU A 64 -6.94 4.79 -3.84
CA LEU A 64 -8.24 4.18 -3.51
C LEU A 64 -8.58 3.11 -4.54
N LYS A 65 -8.45 3.43 -5.81
CA LYS A 65 -8.73 2.49 -6.89
C LYS A 65 -7.74 1.32 -6.91
N GLU A 66 -6.48 1.54 -6.57
CA GLU A 66 -5.50 0.47 -6.44
C GLU A 66 -5.93 -0.54 -5.36
N GLY A 67 -6.35 -0.07 -4.18
CA GLY A 67 -6.89 -0.90 -3.11
C GLY A 67 -8.16 -1.66 -3.52
N ALA A 68 -9.10 -0.96 -4.13
CA ALA A 68 -10.34 -1.56 -4.63
C ALA A 68 -10.07 -2.65 -5.69
N ASN A 69 -9.16 -2.40 -6.62
CA ASN A 69 -8.77 -3.38 -7.63
C ASN A 69 -8.14 -4.63 -7.00
N ALA A 70 -7.37 -4.47 -5.93
CA ALA A 70 -6.78 -5.60 -5.20
C ALA A 70 -7.87 -6.50 -4.60
N PHE A 71 -8.88 -5.93 -3.94
CA PHE A 71 -9.98 -6.73 -3.40
C PHE A 71 -10.85 -7.34 -4.50
N ASN A 72 -11.22 -6.58 -5.52
CA ASN A 72 -12.04 -7.10 -6.62
C ASN A 72 -11.39 -8.32 -7.28
N TRP A 73 -10.07 -8.25 -7.50
CA TRP A 73 -9.34 -9.40 -7.99
C TRP A 73 -9.40 -10.60 -7.03
N VAL A 74 -9.25 -10.37 -5.71
CA VAL A 74 -9.37 -11.43 -4.70
C VAL A 74 -10.73 -12.10 -4.78
N ASP A 75 -11.81 -11.32 -4.80
CA ASP A 75 -13.19 -11.85 -4.82
C ASP A 75 -13.47 -12.68 -6.08
N GLU A 76 -13.03 -12.19 -7.25
CA GLU A 76 -13.10 -12.92 -8.51
C GLU A 76 -12.29 -14.22 -8.46
N TYR A 77 -11.04 -14.15 -7.99
CA TYR A 77 -10.14 -15.30 -7.93
C TYR A 77 -10.65 -16.38 -6.98
N MET A 78 -11.03 -16.02 -5.75
CA MET A 78 -11.53 -16.98 -4.76
C MET A 78 -12.80 -17.68 -5.25
N THR A 79 -13.65 -16.95 -5.96
CA THR A 79 -14.89 -17.50 -6.55
C THR A 79 -14.60 -18.40 -7.74
N ALA A 80 -13.76 -17.98 -8.68
CA ALA A 80 -13.43 -18.71 -9.90
C ALA A 80 -12.71 -20.03 -9.61
N GLU A 81 -11.77 -20.01 -8.65
CA GLU A 81 -10.99 -21.18 -8.23
C GLU A 81 -11.76 -22.10 -7.25
N GLY A 82 -12.97 -21.72 -6.84
CA GLY A 82 -13.76 -22.51 -5.89
C GLY A 82 -13.04 -22.73 -4.56
N LYS A 83 -12.26 -21.72 -4.11
CA LYS A 83 -11.49 -21.81 -2.85
C LYS A 83 -12.41 -21.96 -1.66
N THR A 84 -11.91 -22.62 -0.62
CA THR A 84 -12.58 -22.78 0.67
C THR A 84 -11.66 -22.37 1.79
N PRO A 85 -12.19 -21.86 2.93
CA PRO A 85 -11.37 -21.46 4.07
C PRO A 85 -10.53 -22.62 4.60
N ARG A 86 -9.23 -22.38 4.86
CA ARG A 86 -8.26 -23.40 5.34
C ARG A 86 -8.65 -24.00 6.69
N ALA A 87 -9.12 -23.16 7.60
CA ALA A 87 -9.56 -23.59 8.92
C ALA A 87 -10.99 -24.16 8.93
N GLY A 88 -11.64 -24.25 7.77
CA GLY A 88 -13.06 -24.58 7.65
C GLY A 88 -13.97 -23.38 7.98
N GLY A 89 -15.29 -23.62 7.95
CA GLY A 89 -16.29 -22.55 8.11
C GLY A 89 -16.64 -21.87 6.79
N ASP A 90 -17.30 -20.70 6.89
CA ASP A 90 -17.90 -20.02 5.74
C ASP A 90 -17.19 -18.71 5.36
N GLN A 91 -16.14 -18.32 6.11
CA GLN A 91 -15.44 -17.05 5.91
C GLN A 91 -13.93 -17.25 5.70
N PHE A 92 -13.41 -16.60 4.67
CA PHE A 92 -11.97 -16.45 4.44
C PHE A 92 -11.39 -15.44 5.44
N GLN A 93 -10.28 -15.80 6.03
CA GLN A 93 -9.58 -14.96 7.00
C GLN A 93 -8.50 -14.12 6.29
N VAL A 94 -8.63 -12.81 6.37
CA VAL A 94 -7.78 -11.85 5.67
C VAL A 94 -6.78 -11.24 6.65
N ALA A 95 -5.52 -11.27 6.28
CA ALA A 95 -4.43 -10.52 6.91
C ALA A 95 -4.07 -9.31 6.03
N ILE A 96 -3.76 -8.17 6.66
CA ILE A 96 -3.40 -6.93 5.95
C ILE A 96 -2.05 -6.42 6.44
N LEU A 97 -1.11 -6.22 5.52
CA LEU A 97 0.12 -5.45 5.74
C LEU A 97 -0.09 -4.02 5.25
N GLU A 98 -0.27 -3.12 6.21
CA GLU A 98 -0.49 -1.69 5.92
C GLU A 98 0.84 -0.98 5.61
N GLY A 99 0.75 0.16 4.90
CA GLY A 99 1.89 1.02 4.63
C GLY A 99 2.31 1.87 5.83
N THR A 100 3.13 2.89 5.56
CA THR A 100 3.61 3.82 6.60
C THR A 100 2.44 4.59 7.23
N VAL A 101 2.37 4.58 8.55
CA VAL A 101 1.35 5.33 9.32
C VAL A 101 1.40 6.82 8.98
N GLY A 102 0.24 7.41 8.70
CA GLY A 102 0.10 8.82 8.33
C GLY A 102 0.41 9.14 6.86
N SER A 103 0.66 8.13 6.03
CA SER A 103 0.77 8.29 4.57
C SER A 103 -0.61 8.24 3.93
N SER A 104 -0.96 9.22 3.08
CA SER A 104 -2.22 9.23 2.33
C SER A 104 -2.38 7.96 1.48
N VAL A 105 -1.36 7.57 0.75
CA VAL A 105 -1.37 6.34 -0.07
C VAL A 105 -1.63 5.09 0.75
N ALA A 106 -1.10 5.00 2.00
CA ALA A 106 -1.37 3.86 2.87
C ALA A 106 -2.83 3.83 3.32
N ALA A 107 -3.37 4.99 3.71
CA ALA A 107 -4.76 5.13 4.12
C ALA A 107 -5.72 4.82 2.96
N ASP A 108 -5.46 5.40 1.78
CA ASP A 108 -6.31 5.23 0.60
C ASP A 108 -6.32 3.78 0.08
N ARG A 109 -5.15 3.11 0.03
CA ARG A 109 -5.08 1.69 -0.37
C ARG A 109 -5.86 0.79 0.58
N LEU A 110 -5.71 1.01 1.89
CA LEU A 110 -6.46 0.27 2.91
C LEU A 110 -7.95 0.54 2.78
N GLN A 111 -8.35 1.81 2.67
CA GLN A 111 -9.73 2.23 2.52
C GLN A 111 -10.36 1.62 1.27
N GLY A 112 -9.69 1.74 0.11
CA GLY A 112 -10.18 1.18 -1.14
C GLY A 112 -10.39 -0.35 -1.08
N PHE A 113 -9.47 -1.08 -0.46
CA PHE A 113 -9.59 -2.52 -0.26
C PHE A 113 -10.79 -2.87 0.64
N THR A 114 -10.91 -2.19 1.78
CA THR A 114 -11.98 -2.48 2.76
C THR A 114 -13.36 -2.03 2.29
N ASP A 115 -13.46 -0.92 1.57
CA ASP A 115 -14.73 -0.45 0.99
C ASP A 115 -15.21 -1.40 -0.10
N ALA A 116 -14.33 -1.80 -1.02
CA ALA A 116 -14.69 -2.77 -2.05
C ALA A 116 -15.11 -4.13 -1.43
N MET A 117 -14.45 -4.55 -0.35
CA MET A 117 -14.83 -5.74 0.40
C MET A 117 -16.23 -5.60 1.01
N ALA A 118 -16.54 -4.47 1.62
CA ALA A 118 -17.84 -4.20 2.25
C ALA A 118 -18.99 -4.10 1.23
N GLU A 119 -18.70 -3.55 0.05
CA GLU A 119 -19.66 -3.37 -1.05
C GLU A 119 -19.88 -4.63 -1.90
N SER A 120 -18.98 -5.62 -1.80
CA SER A 120 -19.12 -6.87 -2.57
C SER A 120 -20.37 -7.65 -2.19
N PRO A 121 -21.08 -8.27 -3.17
CA PRO A 121 -22.11 -9.25 -2.91
C PRO A 121 -21.64 -10.43 -2.05
N ASN A 122 -20.34 -10.69 -2.03
CA ASN A 122 -19.70 -11.74 -1.25
C ASN A 122 -19.13 -11.24 0.09
N SER A 123 -19.40 -10.01 0.51
CA SER A 123 -18.82 -9.39 1.72
C SER A 123 -18.87 -10.28 2.97
N GLY A 124 -19.97 -11.02 3.17
CA GLY A 124 -20.12 -11.95 4.29
C GLY A 124 -19.14 -13.13 4.29
N LYS A 125 -18.41 -13.35 3.20
CA LYS A 125 -17.42 -14.43 3.07
C LYS A 125 -16.02 -14.02 3.51
N TYR A 126 -15.78 -12.74 3.86
CA TYR A 126 -14.45 -12.23 4.20
C TYR A 126 -14.45 -11.63 5.61
N ASN A 127 -13.39 -11.93 6.36
CA ASN A 127 -13.20 -11.43 7.72
C ASN A 127 -11.75 -11.00 7.91
N VAL A 128 -11.52 -9.72 8.19
CA VAL A 128 -10.16 -9.22 8.51
C VAL A 128 -9.85 -9.59 9.95
N ILE A 129 -8.87 -10.48 10.15
CA ILE A 129 -8.47 -10.96 11.48
C ILE A 129 -7.22 -10.29 12.04
N CYS A 130 -6.38 -9.75 11.16
CA CYS A 130 -5.21 -8.98 11.58
C CYS A 130 -4.86 -7.93 10.53
N SER A 131 -4.44 -6.76 11.00
CA SER A 131 -3.98 -5.63 10.19
C SER A 131 -2.90 -4.89 10.97
N GLN A 132 -1.74 -4.66 10.35
CA GLN A 132 -0.63 -3.95 10.98
C GLN A 132 0.30 -3.34 9.95
N THR A 133 0.90 -2.19 10.31
CA THR A 133 1.86 -1.53 9.44
C THR A 133 3.18 -2.30 9.31
N GLY A 134 3.62 -2.49 8.07
CA GLY A 134 4.95 -2.96 7.69
C GLY A 134 5.83 -1.83 7.14
N GLU A 135 5.38 -0.56 7.25
CA GLU A 135 6.14 0.66 6.92
C GLU A 135 6.72 0.67 5.50
N TYR A 136 6.10 -0.02 4.56
CA TYR A 136 6.56 -0.19 3.18
C TYR A 136 7.94 -0.86 3.04
N THR A 137 8.43 -1.55 4.08
CA THR A 137 9.74 -2.21 4.02
C THR A 137 9.64 -3.73 4.05
N ARG A 138 10.54 -4.40 3.31
CA ARG A 138 10.60 -5.86 3.25
C ARG A 138 10.84 -6.48 4.64
N ALA A 139 11.76 -5.91 5.40
CA ALA A 139 12.11 -6.42 6.73
C ALA A 139 10.93 -6.33 7.71
N LYS A 140 10.18 -5.21 7.70
CA LYS A 140 9.00 -5.06 8.53
C LYS A 140 7.83 -5.92 8.06
N GLY A 141 7.63 -6.04 6.74
CA GLY A 141 6.65 -6.97 6.18
C GLY A 141 6.89 -8.40 6.63
N MET A 142 8.15 -8.85 6.63
CA MET A 142 8.54 -10.16 7.16
C MET A 142 8.23 -10.29 8.67
N GLU A 143 8.69 -9.33 9.50
CA GLU A 143 8.49 -9.32 10.95
C GLU A 143 7.00 -9.37 11.33
N VAL A 144 6.17 -8.55 10.68
CA VAL A 144 4.74 -8.49 10.93
C VAL A 144 4.06 -9.79 10.51
N MET A 145 4.41 -10.33 9.34
CA MET A 145 3.86 -11.60 8.87
C MET A 145 4.26 -12.77 9.79
N GLU A 146 5.49 -12.81 10.30
CA GLU A 146 5.88 -13.79 11.31
C GLU A 146 5.00 -13.70 12.56
N SER A 147 4.63 -12.49 12.99
CA SER A 147 3.73 -12.29 14.13
C SER A 147 2.32 -12.82 13.82
N PHE A 148 1.79 -12.52 12.65
CA PHE A 148 0.49 -13.00 12.21
C PHE A 148 0.45 -14.54 12.14
N LEU A 149 1.50 -15.16 11.60
CA LEU A 149 1.61 -16.62 11.50
C LEU A 149 1.73 -17.30 12.86
N LYS A 150 2.32 -16.64 13.86
CA LYS A 150 2.39 -17.17 15.23
C LYS A 150 1.03 -17.17 15.94
N SER A 151 0.19 -16.16 15.66
CA SER A 151 -1.13 -16.04 16.31
C SER A 151 -2.22 -16.80 15.56
N ASP A 152 -2.25 -16.70 14.23
CA ASP A 152 -3.37 -17.14 13.39
C ASP A 152 -2.95 -17.85 12.09
N GLY A 153 -1.72 -18.37 12.01
CA GLY A 153 -1.17 -18.93 10.78
C GLY A 153 -1.91 -20.14 10.21
N ASP A 154 -2.63 -20.87 11.05
CA ASP A 154 -3.50 -21.98 10.63
C ASP A 154 -4.81 -21.53 9.98
N LYS A 155 -5.16 -20.23 10.10
CA LYS A 155 -6.43 -19.68 9.64
C LYS A 155 -6.29 -18.74 8.44
N ILE A 156 -5.18 -18.00 8.33
CA ILE A 156 -5.00 -16.99 7.28
C ILE A 156 -5.15 -17.60 5.89
N ASP A 157 -6.14 -17.14 5.13
CA ASP A 157 -6.39 -17.57 3.75
C ASP A 157 -5.85 -16.59 2.72
N ILE A 158 -5.88 -15.29 3.06
CA ILE A 158 -5.57 -14.19 2.15
C ILE A 158 -4.64 -13.21 2.85
N LEU A 159 -3.59 -12.79 2.14
CA LEU A 159 -2.75 -11.66 2.51
C LEU A 159 -2.92 -10.54 1.49
N PHE A 160 -3.45 -9.40 1.94
CA PHE A 160 -3.33 -8.14 1.22
C PHE A 160 -2.12 -7.36 1.74
N SER A 161 -1.21 -7.00 0.86
CA SER A 161 -0.07 -6.15 1.17
C SER A 161 -0.16 -4.84 0.42
N CYS A 162 -0.13 -3.72 1.14
CA CYS A 162 -0.19 -2.38 0.55
C CYS A 162 0.98 -2.04 -0.38
N ASN A 163 2.05 -2.86 -0.41
CA ASN A 163 3.08 -2.77 -1.44
C ASN A 163 3.83 -4.09 -1.65
N GLY A 164 4.57 -4.17 -2.76
CA GLY A 164 5.31 -5.37 -3.15
C GLY A 164 6.47 -5.73 -2.24
N ASP A 165 7.22 -4.77 -1.71
CA ASP A 165 8.35 -5.09 -0.83
C ASP A 165 7.90 -5.77 0.47
N MET A 166 6.82 -5.32 1.10
CA MET A 166 6.25 -6.01 2.27
C MET A 166 5.76 -7.41 1.90
N ALA A 167 5.09 -7.56 0.74
CA ALA A 167 4.64 -8.86 0.25
C ALA A 167 5.81 -9.85 0.05
N LEU A 168 6.91 -9.38 -0.53
CA LEU A 168 8.13 -10.20 -0.70
C LEU A 168 8.77 -10.58 0.64
N GLY A 169 8.65 -9.73 1.67
CA GLY A 169 9.04 -10.07 3.03
C GLY A 169 8.11 -11.11 3.65
N ALA A 170 6.81 -10.95 3.47
CA ALA A 170 5.80 -11.89 3.96
C ALA A 170 5.94 -13.29 3.34
N ILE A 171 6.27 -13.37 2.05
CA ILE A 171 6.56 -14.65 1.37
C ILE A 171 7.67 -15.41 2.10
N GLN A 172 8.75 -14.74 2.51
CA GLN A 172 9.85 -15.37 3.25
C GLN A 172 9.39 -15.90 4.61
N ALA A 173 8.54 -15.14 5.33
CA ALA A 173 7.97 -15.57 6.61
C ALA A 173 7.04 -16.77 6.46
N ILE A 174 6.22 -16.81 5.41
CA ILE A 174 5.30 -17.91 5.09
C ILE A 174 6.10 -19.19 4.78
N GLU A 175 7.14 -19.09 3.95
CA GLU A 175 8.04 -20.22 3.64
C GLU A 175 8.76 -20.72 4.90
N ALA A 176 9.26 -19.82 5.75
CA ALA A 176 9.93 -20.17 7.01
C ALA A 176 8.99 -20.87 8.01
N ALA A 177 7.70 -20.59 7.95
CA ALA A 177 6.66 -21.27 8.73
C ALA A 177 6.25 -22.65 8.15
N GLY A 178 6.84 -23.06 7.03
CA GLY A 178 6.54 -24.32 6.36
C GLY A 178 5.24 -24.29 5.53
N LEU A 179 4.69 -23.13 5.27
CA LEU A 179 3.53 -22.92 4.41
C LEU A 179 3.98 -22.54 2.97
N LYS A 180 3.09 -22.73 2.03
CA LYS A 180 3.33 -22.41 0.62
C LYS A 180 2.67 -21.09 0.26
N PRO A 181 3.45 -19.99 0.09
CA PRO A 181 2.90 -18.73 -0.39
C PRO A 181 2.29 -18.93 -1.79
N GLY A 182 1.18 -18.27 -2.05
CA GLY A 182 0.44 -18.41 -3.31
C GLY A 182 -0.48 -19.65 -3.41
N GLU A 183 -0.20 -20.70 -2.65
CA GLU A 183 -1.05 -21.91 -2.58
C GLU A 183 -1.87 -21.95 -1.30
N ASP A 184 -1.20 -21.99 -0.13
CA ASP A 184 -1.86 -22.03 1.18
C ASP A 184 -2.43 -20.66 1.57
N ILE A 185 -1.72 -19.59 1.24
CA ILE A 185 -2.15 -18.22 1.47
C ILE A 185 -2.14 -17.49 0.12
N VAL A 186 -3.31 -17.02 -0.31
CA VAL A 186 -3.44 -16.17 -1.51
C VAL A 186 -2.85 -14.81 -1.21
N ILE A 187 -1.92 -14.35 -2.04
CA ILE A 187 -1.19 -13.09 -1.84
C ILE A 187 -1.50 -12.13 -2.96
N VAL A 188 -2.03 -10.96 -2.60
CA VAL A 188 -2.20 -9.81 -3.49
C VAL A 188 -1.43 -8.62 -2.96
N SER A 189 -0.74 -7.92 -3.84
CA SER A 189 0.03 -6.72 -3.52
C SER A 189 -0.25 -5.59 -4.51
N ILE A 190 0.36 -4.43 -4.24
CA ILE A 190 0.35 -3.27 -5.14
C ILE A 190 1.80 -2.89 -5.40
N ASP A 191 2.10 -2.37 -6.55
CA ASP A 191 3.27 -1.78 -7.21
C ASP A 191 3.62 -2.52 -8.53
N ALA A 192 3.52 -3.83 -8.56
CA ALA A 192 3.87 -4.68 -9.72
C ALA A 192 5.33 -4.47 -10.20
N ALA A 193 6.26 -4.42 -9.24
CA ALA A 193 7.68 -4.31 -9.55
C ALA A 193 8.28 -5.66 -9.95
N LYS A 194 9.51 -5.65 -10.46
CA LYS A 194 10.19 -6.86 -10.95
C LYS A 194 10.23 -8.02 -9.94
N GLY A 195 10.38 -7.72 -8.65
CA GLY A 195 10.41 -8.74 -7.60
C GLY A 195 9.08 -9.48 -7.47
N GLU A 196 7.98 -8.77 -7.59
CA GLU A 196 6.63 -9.32 -7.55
C GLU A 196 6.35 -10.18 -8.78
N PHE A 197 6.72 -9.72 -9.99
CA PHE A 197 6.61 -10.55 -11.20
C PHE A 197 7.39 -11.86 -11.08
N ASN A 198 8.60 -11.82 -10.51
CA ASN A 198 9.36 -13.06 -10.27
C ASN A 198 8.62 -13.98 -9.28
N ALA A 199 8.08 -13.44 -8.19
CA ALA A 199 7.30 -14.22 -7.23
C ALA A 199 6.03 -14.82 -7.86
N MET A 200 5.37 -14.09 -8.77
CA MET A 200 4.21 -14.61 -9.53
C MET A 200 4.62 -15.74 -10.47
N ILE A 201 5.74 -15.59 -11.20
CA ILE A 201 6.27 -16.64 -12.08
C ILE A 201 6.64 -17.91 -11.30
N GLU A 202 7.14 -17.75 -10.06
CA GLU A 202 7.46 -18.84 -9.14
C GLU A 202 6.22 -19.44 -8.45
N GLY A 203 5.03 -18.89 -8.69
CA GLY A 203 3.78 -19.32 -8.04
C GLY A 203 3.65 -18.94 -6.57
N LYS A 204 4.49 -18.02 -6.08
CA LYS A 204 4.53 -17.56 -4.68
C LYS A 204 3.70 -16.33 -4.39
N MET A 205 3.17 -15.70 -5.41
CA MET A 205 2.26 -14.55 -5.35
C MET A 205 1.19 -14.71 -6.42
N ASN A 206 -0.03 -14.31 -6.14
CA ASN A 206 -1.16 -14.55 -7.04
C ASN A 206 -1.50 -13.32 -7.88
N CYS A 207 -1.33 -12.12 -7.34
CA CYS A 207 -1.61 -10.88 -8.05
C CYS A 207 -0.72 -9.73 -7.55
N ALA A 208 -0.35 -8.87 -8.47
CA ALA A 208 0.25 -7.56 -8.18
C ALA A 208 -0.51 -6.49 -8.99
N VAL A 209 -1.19 -5.60 -8.30
CA VAL A 209 -1.87 -4.45 -8.92
C VAL A 209 -0.84 -3.46 -9.38
N GLU A 210 -0.91 -3.06 -10.65
CA GLU A 210 0.05 -2.12 -11.22
C GLU A 210 -0.10 -0.73 -10.59
N ARG A 211 1.05 -0.15 -10.24
CA ARG A 211 1.21 1.27 -9.97
C ARG A 211 2.40 1.80 -10.77
N THR A 212 2.15 2.74 -11.65
CA THR A 212 3.23 3.43 -12.37
C THR A 212 3.68 4.68 -11.62
N PRO A 213 4.97 4.79 -11.23
CA PRO A 213 5.52 6.00 -10.62
C PRO A 213 5.99 7.03 -11.66
N ASN A 214 5.70 6.83 -12.94
CA ASN A 214 6.20 7.67 -14.03
C ASN A 214 5.43 8.98 -14.11
N PHE A 215 5.70 9.92 -13.23
CA PHE A 215 5.14 11.28 -13.25
C PHE A 215 6.03 12.30 -13.99
N GLY A 216 7.19 11.89 -14.52
CA GLY A 216 8.19 12.77 -15.07
C GLY A 216 7.68 13.63 -16.23
N GLU A 217 6.91 13.04 -17.16
CA GLU A 217 6.33 13.77 -18.31
C GLU A 217 5.28 14.82 -17.90
N THR A 218 4.62 14.61 -16.75
CA THR A 218 3.61 15.54 -16.22
C THR A 218 4.25 16.69 -15.42
N LEU A 219 5.46 16.45 -14.89
CA LEU A 219 6.21 17.43 -14.09
C LEU A 219 7.00 18.42 -14.94
N MET A 220 7.30 18.10 -16.22
CA MET A 220 8.06 18.94 -17.15
C MET A 220 7.15 19.73 -18.06
#